data_792261450ecdd3c1f0accdb2d0c08d2b
#
_entry.id   792261450ecdd3c1f0accdb2d0c08d2b
#
_cell.length_a   1.000
_cell.length_b   1.000
_cell.length_c   1.000
_cell.angle_alpha   90.00
_cell.angle_beta   90.00
_cell.angle_gamma   90.00
#
_symmetry.space_group_name_H-M   'P 1'
#
loop_
_entity.id
_entity.type
_entity.pdbx_description
1 polymer ?
#
loop_
_entity_poly.entity_id
_entity_poly.type
_entity_poly.pdbx_seq_one_letter_code
_entity_poly.pdbx_strand_id
1 'polypeptide(L)'
;ERIEVSKVNLEDEASTFSVSKSADNEYSLTLDLKYLGDNSLKISGNYNGTFKVYDTTIPNQYQLGAGGTPVTIQSVVVDKTDVDICVIYISRQAGITTVAGMSAADAVVRVPKSMMEGAVHGFSGSAENAKISIAYEGVTYNQANTTNGHLAAGGNASVSLQGSEIEMTFNIFSIVQYDNSSLSGYYKGATTVIE
;
A
#
# COMPACT_ATOMS: atom_id res chain seq x y z
N GLU A 1 -10.94 11.85 -26.09
CA GLU A 1 -11.84 11.85 -24.95
C GLU A 1 -11.56 10.58 -24.12
N ARG A 2 -11.35 10.73 -22.84
CA ARG A 2 -11.11 9.60 -21.92
C ARG A 2 -12.39 9.31 -21.17
N ILE A 3 -12.92 8.13 -21.36
CA ILE A 3 -14.07 7.65 -20.57
C ILE A 3 -13.51 6.88 -19.37
N GLU A 4 -13.79 7.34 -18.18
CA GLU A 4 -13.43 6.65 -16.95
C GLU A 4 -14.65 5.85 -16.46
N VAL A 5 -14.49 4.52 -16.39
CA VAL A 5 -15.54 3.62 -15.95
C VAL A 5 -15.14 3.07 -14.58
N SER A 6 -15.92 3.33 -13.55
CA SER A 6 -15.68 2.82 -12.21
C SER A 6 -16.70 1.73 -11.85
N LYS A 7 -16.30 0.82 -10.95
CA LYS A 7 -17.18 -0.26 -10.46
C LYS A 7 -18.53 0.23 -9.94
N VAL A 8 -18.58 1.44 -9.38
CA VAL A 8 -19.80 2.05 -8.83
C VAL A 8 -20.86 2.35 -9.90
N ASN A 9 -20.44 2.47 -11.16
CA ASN A 9 -21.31 2.84 -12.28
C ASN A 9 -21.66 1.65 -13.18
N LEU A 10 -21.23 0.44 -12.82
CA LEU A 10 -21.50 -0.76 -13.60
C LEU A 10 -22.57 -1.63 -12.94
N GLU A 11 -23.39 -2.23 -13.75
CA GLU A 11 -24.33 -3.28 -13.32
C GLU A 11 -23.55 -4.58 -13.14
N ASP A 12 -23.27 -4.96 -11.89
CA ASP A 12 -22.34 -6.06 -11.54
C ASP A 12 -22.76 -7.41 -12.15
N GLU A 13 -24.07 -7.72 -12.19
CA GLU A 13 -24.54 -9.02 -12.69
C GLU A 13 -24.63 -9.11 -14.21
N ALA A 14 -24.61 -7.98 -14.89
CA ALA A 14 -24.79 -7.91 -16.33
C ALA A 14 -23.55 -7.43 -17.08
N SER A 15 -22.51 -6.98 -16.36
CA SER A 15 -21.23 -6.54 -16.94
C SER A 15 -20.21 -7.67 -16.87
N THR A 16 -19.53 -7.93 -17.99
CA THR A 16 -18.49 -8.93 -18.07
C THR A 16 -17.18 -8.33 -18.54
N PHE A 17 -16.09 -8.78 -17.92
CA PHE A 17 -14.73 -8.46 -18.32
C PHE A 17 -13.88 -9.71 -18.20
N SER A 18 -13.19 -10.06 -19.25
CA SER A 18 -12.25 -11.18 -19.26
C SER A 18 -10.95 -10.83 -19.95
N VAL A 19 -9.85 -11.29 -19.39
CA VAL A 19 -8.53 -11.26 -20.02
C VAL A 19 -7.96 -12.66 -19.98
N SER A 20 -7.51 -13.16 -21.10
CA SER A 20 -6.77 -14.42 -21.19
C SER A 20 -5.45 -14.21 -21.91
N LYS A 21 -4.40 -14.85 -21.42
CA LYS A 21 -3.08 -14.90 -22.07
C LYS A 21 -2.99 -16.14 -22.92
N SER A 22 -2.75 -16.00 -24.23
CA SER A 22 -2.63 -17.12 -25.18
C SER A 22 -1.18 -17.53 -25.44
N ALA A 23 -0.26 -16.56 -25.43
CA ALA A 23 1.18 -16.77 -25.60
C ALA A 23 1.95 -15.62 -24.94
N ASP A 24 3.29 -15.62 -25.02
CA ASP A 24 4.06 -14.51 -24.47
C ASP A 24 3.72 -13.22 -25.18
N ASN A 25 3.23 -12.25 -24.39
CA ASN A 25 2.74 -10.94 -24.81
C ASN A 25 1.49 -10.95 -25.72
N GLU A 26 0.84 -12.10 -25.92
CA GLU A 26 -0.43 -12.18 -26.63
C GLU A 26 -1.59 -12.34 -25.67
N TYR A 27 -2.58 -11.50 -25.80
CA TYR A 27 -3.73 -11.43 -24.93
C TYR A 27 -5.02 -11.31 -25.72
N SER A 28 -6.04 -11.97 -25.21
CA SER A 28 -7.43 -11.76 -25.61
C SER A 28 -8.16 -11.03 -24.50
N LEU A 29 -8.79 -9.92 -24.85
CA LEU A 29 -9.60 -9.13 -23.92
C LEU A 29 -11.01 -9.05 -24.48
N THR A 30 -11.99 -9.38 -23.62
CA THR A 30 -13.42 -9.17 -23.92
C THR A 30 -14.02 -8.34 -22.84
N LEU A 31 -14.78 -7.33 -23.23
CA LEU A 31 -15.54 -6.49 -22.30
C LEU A 31 -16.98 -6.33 -22.82
N ASP A 32 -17.93 -6.42 -21.93
CA ASP A 32 -19.34 -6.05 -22.12
C ASP A 32 -19.81 -5.38 -20.83
N LEU A 33 -19.76 -4.06 -20.81
CA LEU A 33 -20.01 -3.23 -19.65
C LEU A 33 -21.36 -2.52 -19.84
N LYS A 34 -22.23 -2.66 -18.85
CA LYS A 34 -23.53 -1.99 -18.80
C LYS A 34 -23.52 -0.95 -17.69
N TYR A 35 -24.10 0.19 -17.98
CA TYR A 35 -24.19 1.28 -17.01
C TYR A 35 -25.39 1.09 -16.09
N LEU A 36 -25.14 1.21 -14.79
CA LEU A 36 -26.18 1.13 -13.76
C LEU A 36 -27.13 2.34 -13.87
N GLY A 37 -28.38 2.08 -14.18
CA GLY A 37 -29.43 3.12 -14.30
C GLY A 37 -29.82 3.50 -15.71
N ASP A 38 -29.10 3.06 -16.75
CA ASP A 38 -29.48 3.19 -18.15
C ASP A 38 -29.00 2.01 -18.97
N ASN A 39 -29.85 1.00 -19.14
CA ASN A 39 -29.54 -0.23 -19.90
C ASN A 39 -29.24 0.01 -21.38
N SER A 40 -29.49 1.22 -21.92
CA SER A 40 -29.10 1.58 -23.28
C SER A 40 -27.64 1.97 -23.42
N LEU A 41 -27.01 2.37 -22.30
CA LEU A 41 -25.59 2.73 -22.28
C LEU A 41 -24.73 1.49 -21.99
N LYS A 42 -24.11 0.97 -23.02
CA LYS A 42 -23.17 -0.15 -22.92
C LYS A 42 -21.91 0.09 -23.73
N ILE A 43 -20.82 -0.45 -23.22
CA ILE A 43 -19.54 -0.48 -23.92
C ILE A 43 -19.19 -1.94 -24.12
N SER A 44 -19.07 -2.40 -25.35
CA SER A 44 -18.61 -3.76 -25.64
C SER A 44 -17.44 -3.74 -26.62
N GLY A 45 -16.52 -4.67 -26.47
CA GLY A 45 -15.38 -4.77 -27.34
C GLY A 45 -14.57 -6.04 -27.15
N ASN A 46 -13.89 -6.44 -28.20
CA ASN A 46 -12.93 -7.53 -28.20
C ASN A 46 -11.59 -7.01 -28.72
N TYR A 47 -10.52 -7.47 -28.09
CA TYR A 47 -9.17 -7.25 -28.56
C TYR A 47 -8.40 -8.56 -28.53
N ASN A 48 -7.73 -8.87 -29.62
CA ASN A 48 -6.76 -9.96 -29.69
C ASN A 48 -5.46 -9.38 -30.25
N GLY A 49 -4.38 -9.51 -29.50
CA GLY A 49 -3.10 -8.99 -29.94
C GLY A 49 -2.07 -8.86 -28.82
N THR A 50 -0.99 -8.19 -29.13
CA THR A 50 0.11 -7.94 -28.21
C THR A 50 -0.16 -6.69 -27.38
N PHE A 51 -0.06 -6.83 -26.06
CA PHE A 51 0.06 -5.68 -25.17
C PHE A 51 1.53 -5.41 -24.85
N LYS A 52 1.88 -4.14 -24.82
CA LYS A 52 3.12 -3.74 -24.15
C LYS A 52 2.85 -3.82 -22.65
N VAL A 53 3.29 -4.92 -22.04
CA VAL A 53 3.29 -5.03 -20.58
C VAL A 53 4.35 -4.06 -20.08
N TYR A 54 3.94 -2.99 -19.46
CA TYR A 54 4.85 -2.19 -18.66
C TYR A 54 5.06 -2.97 -17.36
N ASP A 55 6.29 -3.40 -17.14
CA ASP A 55 6.70 -3.85 -15.82
C ASP A 55 6.63 -2.64 -14.89
N THR A 56 5.49 -2.48 -14.25
CA THR A 56 5.32 -1.52 -13.16
C THR A 56 5.82 -2.17 -11.88
N THR A 57 7.10 -2.55 -11.87
CA THR A 57 7.75 -2.85 -10.61
C THR A 57 7.70 -1.57 -9.80
N ILE A 58 6.81 -1.54 -8.82
CA ILE A 58 6.76 -0.40 -7.89
C ILE A 58 8.10 -0.41 -7.16
N PRO A 59 8.91 0.64 -7.27
CA PRO A 59 10.23 0.63 -6.65
C PRO A 59 10.09 0.61 -5.13
N ASN A 60 11.00 -0.10 -4.46
CA ASN A 60 11.12 -0.11 -3.01
C ASN A 60 11.56 1.27 -2.51
N GLN A 61 10.59 2.11 -2.17
CA GLN A 61 10.84 3.51 -1.81
C GLN A 61 9.75 4.07 -0.89
N TYR A 62 10.09 5.15 -0.22
CA TYR A 62 9.10 6.02 0.41
C TYR A 62 9.28 7.47 -0.10
N GLN A 63 8.23 8.27 0.04
CA GLN A 63 8.20 9.64 -0.47
C GLN A 63 7.33 10.53 0.41
N LEU A 64 7.81 11.71 0.73
CA LEU A 64 7.06 12.75 1.43
C LEU A 64 6.46 13.72 0.39
N GLY A 65 5.13 13.78 0.33
CA GLY A 65 4.39 14.55 -0.67
C GLY A 65 4.50 14.01 -2.09
N ALA A 66 3.52 14.33 -2.92
CA ALA A 66 3.47 13.87 -4.32
C ALA A 66 4.64 14.39 -5.18
N GLY A 67 5.21 15.54 -4.81
CA GLY A 67 6.36 16.16 -5.50
C GLY A 67 7.69 15.94 -4.79
N GLY A 68 7.72 15.19 -3.69
CA GLY A 68 8.95 14.91 -2.94
C GLY A 68 9.90 14.00 -3.70
N THR A 69 11.17 14.03 -3.32
CA THR A 69 12.16 13.09 -3.86
C THR A 69 11.96 11.70 -3.27
N PRO A 70 11.73 10.66 -4.07
CA PRO A 70 11.64 9.30 -3.56
C PRO A 70 12.95 8.86 -2.92
N VAL A 71 12.85 8.16 -1.80
CA VAL A 71 13.97 7.59 -1.06
C VAL A 71 13.92 6.08 -1.14
N THR A 72 14.98 5.46 -1.65
CA THR A 72 15.07 4.00 -1.78
C THR A 72 15.15 3.34 -0.42
N ILE A 73 14.32 2.33 -0.19
CA ILE A 73 14.35 1.47 0.99
C ILE A 73 15.39 0.38 0.73
N GLN A 74 16.40 0.27 1.60
CA GLN A 74 17.48 -0.70 1.45
C GLN A 74 17.53 -1.76 2.55
N SER A 75 16.93 -1.51 3.70
CA SER A 75 16.81 -2.50 4.78
C SER A 75 15.44 -2.42 5.41
N VAL A 76 14.87 -3.60 5.67
CA VAL A 76 13.65 -3.78 6.45
C VAL A 76 13.90 -4.83 7.52
N VAL A 77 13.53 -4.52 8.76
CA VAL A 77 13.56 -5.46 9.89
C VAL A 77 12.16 -5.54 10.49
N VAL A 78 11.67 -6.76 10.66
CA VAL A 78 10.36 -7.05 11.23
C VAL A 78 10.56 -7.62 12.62
N ASP A 79 10.06 -6.94 13.64
CA ASP A 79 10.10 -7.38 15.02
C ASP A 79 8.70 -7.89 15.43
N LYS A 80 8.63 -9.18 15.77
CA LYS A 80 7.44 -9.89 16.21
C LYS A 80 7.48 -10.28 17.68
N THR A 81 8.43 -9.75 18.44
CA THR A 81 8.60 -10.11 19.86
C THR A 81 7.45 -9.65 20.75
N ASP A 82 6.74 -8.56 20.39
CA ASP A 82 5.51 -8.17 21.06
C ASP A 82 4.41 -9.22 20.82
N VAL A 83 3.50 -9.41 21.79
CA VAL A 83 2.44 -10.44 21.70
C VAL A 83 1.40 -10.13 20.63
N ASP A 84 1.04 -8.86 20.47
CA ASP A 84 -0.08 -8.42 19.63
C ASP A 84 0.36 -7.64 18.38
N ILE A 85 1.47 -6.91 18.48
CA ILE A 85 1.91 -5.93 17.48
C ILE A 85 3.15 -6.44 16.74
N CYS A 86 3.15 -6.26 15.45
CA CYS A 86 4.33 -6.38 14.62
C CYS A 86 4.90 -4.97 14.36
N VAL A 87 6.21 -4.81 14.56
CA VAL A 87 6.91 -3.54 14.33
C VAL A 87 7.84 -3.71 13.14
N ILE A 88 7.66 -2.89 12.12
CA ILE A 88 8.41 -2.94 10.86
C ILE A 88 9.26 -1.68 10.76
N TYR A 89 10.55 -1.85 10.85
CA TYR A 89 11.55 -0.79 10.73
C TYR A 89 12.03 -0.67 9.29
N ILE A 90 12.11 0.53 8.77
CA ILE A 90 12.44 0.84 7.38
C ILE A 90 13.62 1.78 7.35
N SER A 91 14.66 1.46 6.57
CA SER A 91 15.84 2.32 6.45
C SER A 91 16.35 2.43 5.01
N ARG A 92 16.86 3.62 4.69
CA ARG A 92 17.64 3.89 3.48
C ARG A 92 19.08 3.34 3.55
N GLN A 93 19.51 2.87 4.71
CA GLN A 93 20.82 2.27 4.88
C GLN A 93 20.76 0.77 4.60
N ALA A 94 21.72 0.28 3.83
CA ALA A 94 21.81 -1.14 3.49
C ALA A 94 22.42 -1.98 4.62
N GLY A 95 22.06 -3.28 4.66
CA GLY A 95 22.75 -4.28 5.49
C GLY A 95 22.35 -4.26 6.96
N ILE A 96 21.31 -3.55 7.37
CA ILE A 96 20.83 -3.57 8.74
C ILE A 96 19.93 -4.79 8.94
N THR A 97 20.29 -5.63 9.94
CA THR A 97 19.61 -6.89 10.22
C THR A 97 19.17 -7.04 11.68
N THR A 98 19.26 -5.99 12.49
CA THR A 98 18.88 -6.02 13.90
C THR A 98 18.03 -4.82 14.28
N VAL A 99 17.16 -4.97 15.28
CA VAL A 99 16.38 -3.86 15.83
C VAL A 99 17.28 -2.76 16.39
N ALA A 100 18.37 -3.13 17.05
CA ALA A 100 19.35 -2.16 17.56
C ALA A 100 20.00 -1.34 16.44
N GLY A 101 20.31 -1.96 15.29
CA GLY A 101 20.80 -1.27 14.11
C GLY A 101 19.78 -0.32 13.48
N MET A 102 18.49 -0.55 13.70
CA MET A 102 17.38 0.30 13.26
C MET A 102 17.06 1.43 14.24
N SER A 103 17.96 1.78 15.18
CA SER A 103 17.73 2.88 16.13
C SER A 103 17.50 4.24 15.47
N ALA A 104 17.98 4.41 14.24
CA ALA A 104 17.75 5.59 13.39
C ALA A 104 16.95 5.23 12.13
N ALA A 105 15.95 4.34 12.26
CA ALA A 105 15.07 4.01 11.15
C ALA A 105 14.36 5.26 10.60
N ASP A 106 14.27 5.35 9.28
CA ASP A 106 13.62 6.48 8.61
C ASP A 106 12.11 6.48 8.87
N ALA A 107 11.51 5.28 8.84
CA ALA A 107 10.12 5.08 9.19
C ALA A 107 9.92 3.79 9.99
N VAL A 108 8.87 3.77 10.82
CA VAL A 108 8.47 2.58 11.60
C VAL A 108 6.97 2.39 11.44
N VAL A 109 6.57 1.27 10.86
CA VAL A 109 5.17 0.87 10.73
C VAL A 109 4.83 -0.13 11.82
N ARG A 110 3.73 0.09 12.52
CA ARG A 110 3.20 -0.83 13.52
C ARG A 110 1.83 -1.30 13.08
N VAL A 111 1.63 -2.60 13.06
CA VAL A 111 0.34 -3.21 12.73
C VAL A 111 0.04 -4.36 13.68
N PRO A 112 -1.22 -4.62 14.02
CA PRO A 112 -1.62 -5.85 14.68
C PRO A 112 -1.15 -7.08 13.90
N LYS A 113 -0.66 -8.10 14.58
CA LYS A 113 -0.25 -9.36 13.91
C LYS A 113 -1.38 -10.01 13.13
N SER A 114 -2.62 -9.83 13.57
CA SER A 114 -3.83 -10.29 12.87
C SER A 114 -4.09 -9.61 11.53
N MET A 115 -3.38 -8.53 11.20
CA MET A 115 -3.56 -7.73 9.99
C MET A 115 -2.40 -7.87 9.00
N MET A 116 -1.61 -8.94 9.12
CA MET A 116 -0.44 -9.18 8.26
C MET A 116 -0.76 -10.09 7.06
N GLU A 117 -2.00 -10.10 6.62
CA GLU A 117 -2.50 -10.91 5.50
C GLU A 117 -2.50 -10.20 4.13
N GLY A 118 -2.06 -8.95 4.08
CA GLY A 118 -1.98 -8.16 2.86
C GLY A 118 -3.21 -7.30 2.54
N ALA A 119 -4.27 -7.36 3.38
CA ALA A 119 -5.39 -6.44 3.24
C ALA A 119 -5.00 -5.01 3.65
N VAL A 120 -5.69 -4.02 3.09
CA VAL A 120 -5.49 -2.61 3.45
C VAL A 120 -6.33 -2.26 4.67
N HIS A 121 -5.67 -1.81 5.73
CA HIS A 121 -6.31 -1.39 6.98
C HIS A 121 -6.07 0.11 7.22
N GLY A 122 -7.14 0.86 7.47
CA GLY A 122 -7.06 2.28 7.87
C GLY A 122 -6.76 2.42 9.37
N PHE A 123 -6.38 3.61 9.81
CA PHE A 123 -6.15 3.92 11.25
C PHE A 123 -7.44 3.94 12.09
N SER A 124 -8.60 3.91 11.46
CA SER A 124 -9.91 3.97 12.11
C SER A 124 -10.80 2.81 11.66
N GLY A 125 -11.96 2.68 12.27
CA GLY A 125 -12.97 1.68 11.91
C GLY A 125 -13.13 0.55 12.93
N SER A 126 -12.10 0.24 13.71
CA SER A 126 -12.16 -0.73 14.81
C SER A 126 -11.11 -0.44 15.88
N ALA A 127 -11.22 -1.10 17.05
CA ALA A 127 -10.21 -1.01 18.09
C ALA A 127 -8.86 -1.57 17.64
N GLU A 128 -8.86 -2.59 16.79
CA GLU A 128 -7.64 -3.14 16.19
C GLU A 128 -7.01 -2.18 15.20
N ASN A 129 -7.78 -1.55 14.33
CA ASN A 129 -7.30 -0.54 13.40
C ASN A 129 -6.63 0.65 14.12
N ALA A 130 -7.16 1.05 15.28
CA ALA A 130 -6.61 2.13 16.09
C ALA A 130 -5.20 1.83 16.65
N LYS A 131 -4.76 0.57 16.63
CA LYS A 131 -3.39 0.16 16.98
C LYS A 131 -2.38 0.40 15.86
N ILE A 132 -2.85 0.61 14.63
CA ILE A 132 -1.97 0.91 13.49
C ILE A 132 -1.35 2.29 13.68
N SER A 133 -0.06 2.37 13.51
CA SER A 133 0.66 3.64 13.53
C SER A 133 1.85 3.63 12.57
N ILE A 134 2.22 4.82 12.13
CA ILE A 134 3.42 5.04 11.32
C ILE A 134 4.23 6.14 11.99
N ALA A 135 5.47 5.85 12.37
CA ALA A 135 6.40 6.87 12.81
C ALA A 135 7.30 7.29 11.65
N TYR A 136 7.52 8.58 11.53
CA TYR A 136 8.42 9.18 10.55
C TYR A 136 9.18 10.31 11.21
N GLU A 137 10.50 10.32 11.08
CA GLU A 137 11.39 11.30 11.73
C GLU A 137 11.12 11.47 13.24
N GLY A 138 10.85 10.35 13.92
CA GLY A 138 10.62 10.32 15.37
C GLY A 138 9.21 10.74 15.82
N VAL A 139 8.34 11.14 14.91
CA VAL A 139 6.93 11.48 15.21
C VAL A 139 6.01 10.32 14.85
N THR A 140 5.18 9.91 15.79
CA THR A 140 4.21 8.82 15.59
C THR A 140 2.85 9.38 15.19
N TYR A 141 2.34 8.89 14.07
CA TYR A 141 1.03 9.23 13.51
C TYR A 141 0.09 8.05 13.66
N ASN A 142 -1.02 8.28 14.34
CA ASN A 142 -2.14 7.34 14.47
C ASN A 142 -3.44 8.11 14.74
N GLN A 143 -4.58 7.40 14.77
CA GLN A 143 -5.88 8.03 15.04
C GLN A 143 -5.98 8.65 16.44
N ALA A 144 -5.22 8.14 17.42
CA ALA A 144 -5.32 8.55 18.82
C ALA A 144 -4.31 9.65 19.21
N ASN A 145 -3.31 9.93 18.38
CA ASN A 145 -2.26 10.88 18.75
C ASN A 145 -2.67 12.33 18.49
N THR A 146 -3.47 12.87 19.41
CA THR A 146 -3.88 14.26 19.41
C THR A 146 -2.90 15.18 20.18
N THR A 147 -1.88 14.61 20.82
CA THR A 147 -1.15 15.27 21.92
C THR A 147 -0.10 16.27 21.43
N ASN A 148 0.42 16.17 20.22
CA ASN A 148 1.55 16.98 19.77
C ASN A 148 1.26 17.88 18.56
N GLY A 149 -0.01 18.07 18.17
CA GLY A 149 -0.34 18.91 17.01
C GLY A 149 0.10 18.34 15.65
N HIS A 150 0.62 17.12 15.62
CA HIS A 150 1.10 16.43 14.43
C HIS A 150 0.07 15.39 13.96
N LEU A 151 -1.16 15.86 13.73
CA LEU A 151 -2.23 15.01 13.26
C LEU A 151 -2.09 14.74 11.77
N ALA A 152 -2.07 13.48 11.39
CA ALA A 152 -2.47 13.10 10.05
C ALA A 152 -4.00 13.11 9.96
N ALA A 153 -4.57 13.55 8.84
CA ALA A 153 -6.01 13.44 8.62
C ALA A 153 -6.46 11.97 8.53
N GLY A 154 -5.53 11.05 8.40
CA GLY A 154 -5.74 9.61 8.37
C GLY A 154 -4.50 8.89 7.88
N GLY A 155 -4.62 7.58 7.76
CA GLY A 155 -3.57 6.73 7.22
C GLY A 155 -4.06 5.33 6.99
N ASN A 156 -3.25 4.55 6.31
CA ASN A 156 -3.47 3.11 6.13
C ASN A 156 -2.14 2.37 5.99
N ALA A 157 -2.20 1.07 6.20
CA ALA A 157 -1.12 0.15 5.92
C ALA A 157 -1.69 -1.17 5.38
N SER A 158 -0.91 -1.82 4.54
CA SER A 158 -1.12 -3.21 4.12
C SER A 158 0.21 -3.94 4.29
N VAL A 159 0.20 -5.07 4.93
CA VAL A 159 1.41 -5.87 5.19
C VAL A 159 1.09 -7.33 4.92
N SER A 160 1.91 -7.98 4.10
CA SER A 160 1.93 -9.42 3.91
C SER A 160 3.34 -9.93 4.23
N LEU A 161 3.46 -10.85 5.18
CA LEU A 161 4.73 -11.45 5.56
C LEU A 161 4.65 -12.97 5.38
N GLN A 162 5.55 -13.52 4.56
CA GLN A 162 5.67 -14.95 4.29
C GLN A 162 7.11 -15.41 4.52
N GLY A 163 7.37 -16.00 5.68
CA GLY A 163 8.73 -16.32 6.11
C GLY A 163 9.57 -15.04 6.24
N SER A 164 10.62 -14.91 5.42
CA SER A 164 11.49 -13.73 5.37
C SER A 164 11.20 -12.81 4.17
N GLU A 165 10.09 -12.99 3.47
CA GLU A 165 9.65 -12.12 2.39
C GLU A 165 8.47 -11.26 2.86
N ILE A 166 8.58 -9.95 2.68
CA ILE A 166 7.53 -8.99 3.04
C ILE A 166 7.10 -8.18 1.82
N GLU A 167 5.80 -7.98 1.70
CA GLU A 167 5.23 -6.96 0.83
C GLU A 167 4.40 -6.00 1.68
N MET A 168 4.68 -4.72 1.59
CA MET A 168 3.95 -3.71 2.36
C MET A 168 3.72 -2.43 1.58
N THR A 169 2.60 -1.79 1.88
CA THR A 169 2.33 -0.40 1.58
C THR A 169 1.99 0.34 2.86
N PHE A 170 2.33 1.60 2.94
CA PHE A 170 1.87 2.48 4.01
C PHE A 170 1.63 3.88 3.49
N ASN A 171 0.72 4.58 4.13
CA ASN A 171 0.38 5.94 3.77
C ASN A 171 -0.11 6.73 5.00
N ILE A 172 0.36 7.96 5.12
CA ILE A 172 -0.13 8.95 6.08
C ILE A 172 -0.71 10.09 5.26
N PHE A 173 -1.97 10.47 5.49
CA PHE A 173 -2.63 11.53 4.74
C PHE A 173 -2.55 12.86 5.47
N SER A 174 -2.25 13.93 4.72
CA SER A 174 -2.32 15.32 5.19
C SER A 174 -1.59 15.57 6.52
N ILE A 175 -0.27 15.36 6.50
CA ILE A 175 0.57 15.61 7.68
C ILE A 175 0.69 17.12 7.86
N VAL A 176 0.05 17.68 8.88
CA VAL A 176 0.02 19.11 9.15
C VAL A 176 1.42 19.70 9.35
N GLN A 177 2.34 18.96 9.96
CA GLN A 177 3.74 19.35 10.18
C GLN A 177 4.50 19.64 8.87
N TYR A 178 4.05 19.10 7.74
CA TYR A 178 4.69 19.22 6.43
C TYR A 178 3.75 19.86 5.40
N ASP A 179 3.09 20.97 5.75
CA ASP A 179 2.18 21.70 4.87
C ASP A 179 1.10 20.82 4.21
N ASN A 180 0.48 19.95 5.00
CA ASN A 180 -0.50 18.96 4.55
C ASN A 180 0.04 17.93 3.53
N SER A 181 1.34 17.73 3.48
CA SER A 181 1.94 16.65 2.71
C SER A 181 1.48 15.28 3.21
N SER A 182 1.56 14.27 2.36
CA SER A 182 1.38 12.87 2.75
C SER A 182 2.71 12.15 2.69
N LEU A 183 2.88 11.10 3.52
CA LEU A 183 3.98 10.16 3.40
C LEU A 183 3.44 8.86 2.84
N SER A 184 4.04 8.35 1.78
CA SER A 184 3.70 7.06 1.19
C SER A 184 4.94 6.20 1.01
N GLY A 185 4.79 4.88 1.11
CA GLY A 185 5.86 3.94 0.89
C GLY A 185 5.38 2.60 0.38
N TYR A 186 6.26 1.94 -0.37
CA TYR A 186 6.11 0.57 -0.84
C TYR A 186 7.43 -0.17 -0.69
N TYR A 187 7.33 -1.41 -0.26
CA TYR A 187 8.46 -2.33 -0.24
C TYR A 187 7.99 -3.75 -0.52
N LYS A 188 8.75 -4.46 -1.38
CA LYS A 188 8.60 -5.89 -1.60
C LYS A 188 9.97 -6.54 -1.69
N GLY A 189 10.24 -7.49 -0.83
CA GLY A 189 11.51 -8.20 -0.83
C GLY A 189 11.84 -8.87 0.48
N ALA A 190 13.09 -9.30 0.58
CA ALA A 190 13.61 -9.98 1.75
C ALA A 190 13.69 -9.04 2.97
N THR A 191 13.40 -9.59 4.14
CA THR A 191 13.47 -8.89 5.43
C THR A 191 14.11 -9.80 6.48
N THR A 192 14.67 -9.19 7.52
CA THR A 192 15.06 -9.92 8.73
C THR A 192 13.88 -9.94 9.68
N VAL A 193 13.48 -11.13 10.11
CA VAL A 193 12.40 -11.34 11.09
C VAL A 193 13.00 -11.70 12.43
N ILE A 194 12.60 -10.98 13.48
CA ILE A 194 12.92 -11.24 14.89
C ILE A 194 11.66 -11.80 15.56
N GLU A 195 11.78 -13.00 16.09
CA GLU A 195 10.68 -13.73 16.77
C GLU A 195 10.68 -13.51 18.29
#